data_06114392acb2cbdb22e33bd6c1891967
#
_entry.id   06114392acb2cbdb22e33bd6c1891967
#
_cell.length_a   1.000
_cell.length_b   1.000
_cell.length_c   1.000
_cell.angle_alpha   90.00
_cell.angle_beta   90.00
_cell.angle_gamma   90.00
#
_symmetry.space_group_name_H-M   'P 1'
#
loop_
_entity.id
_entity.type
_entity.pdbx_description
1 polymer ?
#
loop_
_entity_poly.entity_id
_entity_poly.type
_entity_poly.pdbx_seq_one_letter_code
_entity_poly.pdbx_strand_id
1 'polypeptide(L)'
;MRAAERAGPGSDPFDTAGLRAAICESWQVSPTRLLEDCAAESDLVSVGYRDRLFTELAANGADAAAAAGVPGTVAVWVTDRELHIANTGEPLTAAGVRSLTALRVSAKQGVSAERTHDGGEHDGDEHALPVVGRFGVGFTATATVADTVEIRSLSGSVVFDRARTWEQVTAIGADAGLTVARAPLLRLAWPSRERPADGYATEIVLTVRTGIDPGALLDRMVADAPDLLLELTA
;
A
#
# COMPACT_ATOMS: atom_id res chain seq x y z
N MET A 1 -15.65 -14.33 20.60
CA MET A 1 -15.14 -14.87 19.32
C MET A 1 -16.25 -14.71 18.28
N ARG A 2 -16.27 -13.59 17.53
CA ARG A 2 -17.23 -13.38 16.42
C ARG A 2 -16.61 -14.03 15.18
N ALA A 3 -17.34 -14.98 14.59
CA ALA A 3 -16.97 -15.61 13.35
C ALA A 3 -16.81 -14.52 12.26
N ALA A 4 -15.63 -14.47 11.63
CA ALA A 4 -15.43 -13.67 10.44
C ALA A 4 -16.38 -14.19 9.36
N GLU A 5 -17.35 -13.39 8.99
CA GLU A 5 -18.31 -13.66 7.95
C GLU A 5 -17.53 -13.84 6.64
N ARG A 6 -17.56 -15.05 6.10
CA ARG A 6 -16.85 -15.37 4.84
C ARG A 6 -17.51 -14.59 3.72
N ALA A 7 -16.80 -13.62 3.17
CA ALA A 7 -17.23 -12.90 1.99
C ALA A 7 -17.54 -13.91 0.85
N GLY A 8 -18.76 -13.84 0.31
CA GLY A 8 -19.20 -14.72 -0.78
C GLY A 8 -18.44 -14.45 -2.09
N PRO A 9 -18.46 -15.39 -3.05
CA PRO A 9 -17.79 -15.21 -4.34
C PRO A 9 -18.41 -14.03 -5.09
N GLY A 10 -17.67 -12.92 -5.18
CA GLY A 10 -18.07 -11.68 -5.86
C GLY A 10 -18.28 -10.47 -4.96
N SER A 11 -18.05 -10.57 -3.63
CA SER A 11 -18.13 -9.42 -2.74
C SER A 11 -16.89 -8.51 -2.90
N ASP A 12 -17.14 -7.20 -2.92
CA ASP A 12 -16.13 -6.15 -2.80
C ASP A 12 -16.15 -5.63 -1.34
N PRO A 13 -15.44 -6.28 -0.41
CA PRO A 13 -15.56 -6.00 1.02
C PRO A 13 -15.01 -4.63 1.39
N PHE A 14 -14.32 -3.96 0.47
CA PHE A 14 -13.68 -2.67 0.67
C PHE A 14 -14.36 -1.53 -0.09
N ASP A 15 -15.46 -1.82 -0.81
CA ASP A 15 -16.15 -0.84 -1.68
C ASP A 15 -15.17 -0.16 -2.66
N THR A 16 -14.30 -0.96 -3.29
CA THR A 16 -13.32 -0.43 -4.25
C THR A 16 -14.01 0.24 -5.44
N ALA A 17 -15.23 -0.19 -5.80
CA ALA A 17 -16.02 0.43 -6.86
C ALA A 17 -16.43 1.86 -6.51
N GLY A 18 -16.92 2.10 -5.28
CA GLY A 18 -17.24 3.44 -4.78
C GLY A 18 -15.99 4.33 -4.68
N LEU A 19 -14.87 3.78 -4.18
CA LEU A 19 -13.60 4.51 -4.11
C LEU A 19 -13.12 4.95 -5.50
N ARG A 20 -13.14 4.05 -6.50
CA ARG A 20 -12.77 4.38 -7.88
C ARG A 20 -13.69 5.44 -8.48
N ALA A 21 -15.00 5.31 -8.28
CA ALA A 21 -15.96 6.28 -8.79
C ALA A 21 -15.68 7.69 -8.29
N ALA A 22 -15.44 7.86 -6.98
CA ALA A 22 -15.13 9.16 -6.38
C ALA A 22 -13.82 9.76 -6.91
N ILE A 23 -12.77 8.94 -7.11
CA ILE A 23 -11.50 9.41 -7.66
C ILE A 23 -11.66 9.79 -9.13
N CYS A 24 -12.33 8.98 -9.93
CA CYS A 24 -12.59 9.26 -11.34
C CYS A 24 -13.44 10.53 -11.53
N GLU A 25 -14.46 10.74 -10.70
CA GLU A 25 -15.23 11.97 -10.68
C GLU A 25 -14.34 13.20 -10.41
N SER A 26 -13.44 13.10 -9.43
CA SER A 26 -12.50 14.20 -9.13
C SER A 26 -11.59 14.54 -10.31
N TRP A 27 -11.16 13.55 -11.08
CA TRP A 27 -10.33 13.72 -12.27
C TRP A 27 -11.12 14.29 -13.47
N GLN A 28 -12.39 13.94 -13.60
CA GLN A 28 -13.27 14.52 -14.63
C GLN A 28 -13.59 16.01 -14.35
N VAL A 29 -13.83 16.33 -13.08
CA VAL A 29 -14.12 17.73 -12.66
C VAL A 29 -12.88 18.60 -12.77
N SER A 30 -11.70 18.05 -12.49
CA SER A 30 -10.42 18.77 -12.51
C SER A 30 -9.31 17.92 -13.13
N PRO A 31 -9.02 18.03 -14.44
CA PRO A 31 -7.95 17.29 -15.09
C PRO A 31 -6.56 17.53 -14.46
N THR A 32 -6.34 18.72 -13.87
CA THR A 32 -5.10 19.01 -13.13
C THR A 32 -4.93 18.10 -11.92
N ARG A 33 -6.02 17.59 -11.34
CA ARG A 33 -5.96 16.65 -10.21
C ARG A 33 -5.29 15.35 -10.59
N LEU A 34 -5.58 14.80 -11.77
CA LEU A 34 -4.91 13.61 -12.26
C LEU A 34 -3.41 13.86 -12.45
N LEU A 35 -3.03 15.00 -13.06
CA LEU A 35 -1.62 15.37 -13.24
C LEU A 35 -0.90 15.53 -11.90
N GLU A 36 -1.55 16.11 -10.91
CA GLU A 36 -1.02 16.23 -9.56
C GLU A 36 -0.84 14.86 -8.89
N ASP A 37 -1.79 13.94 -9.06
CA ASP A 37 -1.71 12.59 -8.52
C ASP A 37 -0.58 11.79 -9.19
N CYS A 38 -0.40 11.93 -10.51
CA CYS A 38 0.72 11.34 -11.25
C CYS A 38 2.07 11.90 -10.78
N ALA A 39 2.16 13.23 -10.61
CA ALA A 39 3.38 13.88 -10.15
C ALA A 39 3.72 13.43 -8.70
N ALA A 40 2.73 13.40 -7.81
CA ALA A 40 2.94 12.99 -6.44
C ALA A 40 3.44 11.54 -6.32
N GLU A 41 2.89 10.60 -7.10
CA GLU A 41 3.39 9.22 -7.15
C GLU A 41 4.80 9.17 -7.73
N SER A 42 5.07 9.91 -8.81
CA SER A 42 6.40 9.97 -9.46
C SER A 42 7.46 10.56 -8.54
N ASP A 43 7.14 11.61 -7.78
CA ASP A 43 8.07 12.24 -6.84
C ASP A 43 8.45 11.27 -5.71
N LEU A 44 7.47 10.54 -5.16
CA LEU A 44 7.71 9.52 -4.15
C LEU A 44 8.58 8.37 -4.68
N VAL A 45 8.40 7.98 -5.94
CA VAL A 45 9.23 6.98 -6.63
C VAL A 45 10.67 7.49 -6.84
N SER A 46 10.86 8.80 -7.10
CA SER A 46 12.17 9.38 -7.46
C SER A 46 13.07 9.65 -6.24
N VAL A 47 12.52 9.96 -5.07
CA VAL A 47 13.24 10.41 -3.86
C VAL A 47 13.96 9.28 -3.10
N GLY A 48 14.23 8.12 -3.72
CA GLY A 48 15.15 7.13 -3.16
C GLY A 48 14.50 5.99 -2.38
N TYR A 49 13.20 5.76 -2.53
CA TYR A 49 12.51 4.64 -1.87
C TYR A 49 12.85 3.25 -2.42
N ARG A 50 13.65 3.16 -3.51
CA ARG A 50 14.06 1.84 -4.07
C ARG A 50 14.77 0.96 -3.05
N ASP A 51 15.62 1.58 -2.23
CA ASP A 51 16.43 0.85 -1.25
C ASP A 51 15.66 0.60 0.06
N ARG A 52 14.43 1.13 0.18
CA ARG A 52 13.58 0.96 1.38
C ARG A 52 12.38 0.03 1.18
N LEU A 53 12.20 -0.54 -0.01
CA LEU A 53 11.04 -1.38 -0.32
C LEU A 53 10.83 -2.47 0.75
N PHE A 54 11.86 -3.22 1.07
CA PHE A 54 11.77 -4.31 2.05
C PHE A 54 11.55 -3.78 3.47
N THR A 55 12.29 -2.76 3.87
CA THR A 55 12.14 -2.12 5.20
C THR A 55 10.71 -1.69 5.46
N GLU A 56 10.09 -1.00 4.49
CA GLU A 56 8.74 -0.49 4.63
C GLU A 56 7.68 -1.62 4.66
N LEU A 57 7.85 -2.64 3.81
CA LEU A 57 6.92 -3.77 3.80
C LEU A 57 7.06 -4.64 5.04
N ALA A 58 8.28 -4.82 5.56
CA ALA A 58 8.51 -5.54 6.80
C ALA A 58 8.02 -4.78 8.02
N ALA A 59 8.18 -3.45 8.05
CA ALA A 59 7.62 -2.59 9.10
C ALA A 59 6.08 -2.69 9.13
N ASN A 60 5.42 -2.66 7.98
CA ASN A 60 3.98 -2.89 7.90
C ASN A 60 3.57 -4.27 8.44
N GLY A 61 4.38 -5.30 8.18
CA GLY A 61 4.17 -6.65 8.73
C GLY A 61 4.35 -6.69 10.25
N ALA A 62 5.35 -5.99 10.79
CA ALA A 62 5.58 -5.87 12.23
C ALA A 62 4.43 -5.14 12.92
N ASP A 63 3.96 -4.03 12.34
CA ASP A 63 2.80 -3.28 12.83
C ASP A 63 1.54 -4.13 12.83
N ALA A 64 1.29 -4.89 11.77
CA ALA A 64 0.14 -5.80 11.69
C ALA A 64 0.20 -6.91 12.76
N ALA A 65 1.39 -7.45 13.02
CA ALA A 65 1.60 -8.45 14.06
C ALA A 65 1.39 -7.87 15.47
N ALA A 66 1.91 -6.68 15.72
CA ALA A 66 1.72 -5.96 16.99
C ALA A 66 0.24 -5.66 17.24
N ALA A 67 -0.50 -5.19 16.22
CA ALA A 67 -1.93 -4.93 16.31
C ALA A 67 -2.75 -6.18 16.64
N ALA A 68 -2.36 -7.32 16.08
CA ALA A 68 -3.01 -8.61 16.36
C ALA A 68 -2.54 -9.27 17.67
N GLY A 69 -1.47 -8.77 18.31
CA GLY A 69 -0.88 -9.37 19.50
C GLY A 69 -0.25 -10.75 19.23
N VAL A 70 0.29 -10.96 18.03
CA VAL A 70 0.90 -12.23 17.63
C VAL A 70 2.38 -12.03 17.24
N PRO A 71 3.20 -13.09 17.29
CA PRO A 71 4.55 -13.02 16.76
C PRO A 71 4.55 -12.63 15.27
N GLY A 72 5.38 -11.63 14.92
CA GLY A 72 5.56 -11.20 13.55
C GLY A 72 6.39 -12.21 12.75
N THR A 73 5.90 -12.59 11.58
CA THR A 73 6.65 -13.37 10.60
C THR A 73 6.45 -12.70 9.24
N VAL A 74 7.57 -12.46 8.55
CA VAL A 74 7.57 -12.01 7.16
C VAL A 74 8.29 -13.04 6.32
N ALA A 75 7.66 -13.48 5.23
CA ALA A 75 8.27 -14.36 4.23
C ALA A 75 8.34 -13.66 2.88
N VAL A 76 9.44 -13.88 2.16
CA VAL A 76 9.66 -13.33 0.83
C VAL A 76 10.09 -14.44 -0.11
N TRP A 77 9.50 -14.50 -1.31
CA TRP A 77 9.90 -15.44 -2.35
C TRP A 77 9.58 -14.89 -3.74
N VAL A 78 10.11 -15.54 -4.75
CA VAL A 78 9.88 -15.22 -6.16
C VAL A 78 9.23 -16.41 -6.86
N THR A 79 8.23 -16.13 -7.68
CA THR A 79 7.65 -17.10 -8.61
C THR A 79 7.54 -16.42 -9.97
N ASP A 80 8.23 -16.91 -10.98
CA ASP A 80 8.32 -16.32 -12.31
C ASP A 80 8.74 -14.83 -12.27
N ARG A 81 7.82 -13.92 -12.57
CA ARG A 81 8.07 -12.48 -12.52
C ARG A 81 7.38 -11.81 -11.32
N GLU A 82 6.93 -12.57 -10.37
CA GLU A 82 6.25 -12.07 -9.19
C GLU A 82 7.15 -12.16 -7.97
N LEU A 83 7.27 -11.05 -7.25
CA LEU A 83 7.89 -10.99 -5.93
C LEU A 83 6.77 -10.97 -4.90
N HIS A 84 6.80 -11.93 -4.00
CA HIS A 84 5.81 -12.13 -2.96
C HIS A 84 6.38 -11.74 -1.60
N ILE A 85 5.63 -10.97 -0.83
CA ILE A 85 5.95 -10.59 0.55
C ILE A 85 4.71 -10.87 1.40
N ALA A 86 4.77 -11.87 2.28
CA ALA A 86 3.66 -12.27 3.13
C ALA A 86 3.96 -12.07 4.60
N ASN A 87 2.96 -11.67 5.37
CA ASN A 87 3.10 -11.47 6.81
C ASN A 87 1.94 -12.06 7.61
N THR A 88 2.25 -12.43 8.86
CA THR A 88 1.25 -12.71 9.90
C THR A 88 0.71 -11.40 10.48
N GLY A 89 -0.39 -11.47 11.25
CA GLY A 89 -0.92 -10.33 11.99
C GLY A 89 -2.33 -9.94 11.57
N GLU A 90 -2.66 -8.66 11.69
CA GLU A 90 -3.97 -8.16 11.34
C GLU A 90 -4.18 -8.16 9.81
N PRO A 91 -5.33 -8.69 9.31
CA PRO A 91 -5.65 -8.64 7.90
C PRO A 91 -5.88 -7.20 7.41
N LEU A 92 -5.81 -7.00 6.07
CA LEU A 92 -6.12 -5.72 5.42
C LEU A 92 -7.49 -5.21 5.83
N THR A 93 -7.59 -3.92 6.15
CA THR A 93 -8.84 -3.26 6.53
C THR A 93 -9.35 -2.32 5.43
N ALA A 94 -10.65 -2.01 5.46
CA ALA A 94 -11.21 -1.00 4.55
C ALA A 94 -10.58 0.39 4.75
N ALA A 95 -10.15 0.72 5.97
CA ALA A 95 -9.41 1.94 6.26
C ALA A 95 -8.01 1.90 5.62
N GLY A 96 -7.35 0.74 5.66
CA GLY A 96 -6.07 0.51 4.98
C GLY A 96 -6.18 0.72 3.47
N VAL A 97 -7.19 0.15 2.81
CA VAL A 97 -7.42 0.34 1.37
C VAL A 97 -7.66 1.82 1.03
N ARG A 98 -8.48 2.52 1.83
CA ARG A 98 -8.69 3.97 1.64
C ARG A 98 -7.40 4.76 1.80
N SER A 99 -6.56 4.43 2.78
CA SER A 99 -5.26 5.08 2.99
C SER A 99 -4.32 4.87 1.80
N LEU A 100 -4.26 3.65 1.25
CA LEU A 100 -3.46 3.34 0.06
C LEU A 100 -3.87 4.17 -1.15
N THR A 101 -5.18 4.37 -1.38
CA THR A 101 -5.69 5.17 -2.50
C THR A 101 -5.58 6.67 -2.27
N ALA A 102 -5.38 7.12 -1.02
CA ALA A 102 -5.42 8.54 -0.62
C ALA A 102 -4.03 9.22 -0.54
N LEU A 103 -2.99 8.71 -1.20
CA LEU A 103 -1.55 9.09 -1.19
C LEU A 103 -1.13 10.49 -0.64
N ARG A 104 -2.04 11.47 -0.57
CA ARG A 104 -1.75 12.85 -0.15
C ARG A 104 -2.05 13.19 1.31
N VAL A 105 -2.87 12.39 2.00
CA VAL A 105 -3.33 12.78 3.35
C VAL A 105 -2.21 12.58 4.37
N SER A 106 -1.34 11.60 4.17
CA SER A 106 -0.22 11.29 5.08
C SER A 106 0.93 12.30 5.01
N ALA A 107 1.24 12.86 3.84
CA ALA A 107 2.37 13.80 3.67
C ALA A 107 2.11 15.17 4.33
N LYS A 108 0.85 15.64 4.39
CA LYS A 108 0.52 16.93 5.01
C LYS A 108 0.35 16.86 6.52
N GLN A 109 0.00 15.72 7.09
CA GLN A 109 -0.14 15.58 8.55
C GLN A 109 1.22 15.44 9.27
N GLY A 110 2.26 14.99 8.58
CA GLY A 110 3.63 14.94 9.12
C GLY A 110 4.30 16.30 9.27
N VAL A 111 3.86 17.33 8.55
CA VAL A 111 4.48 18.68 8.56
C VAL A 111 3.76 19.64 9.53
N SER A 112 2.55 19.31 9.99
CA SER A 112 1.78 20.18 10.89
C SER A 112 1.97 19.91 12.38
N ALA A 113 2.75 18.89 12.77
CA ALA A 113 3.00 18.54 14.17
C ALA A 113 4.19 19.31 14.81
N GLU A 114 4.93 20.09 14.02
CA GLU A 114 6.04 20.91 14.56
C GLU A 114 5.71 22.40 14.45
N ARG A 115 4.78 22.93 15.21
CA ARG A 115 4.77 24.33 15.71
C ARG A 115 3.42 24.67 16.34
N THR A 116 3.24 24.32 17.59
CA THR A 116 2.59 25.21 18.56
C THR A 116 3.07 24.76 19.94
N HIS A 117 4.18 25.38 20.35
CA HIS A 117 4.53 25.46 21.76
C HIS A 117 3.77 26.69 22.28
N ASP A 118 2.68 26.47 22.97
CA ASP A 118 2.19 27.41 23.95
C ASP A 118 1.54 26.64 25.11
N GLY A 119 1.89 27.07 26.31
CA GLY A 119 1.71 26.36 27.55
C GLY A 119 0.25 26.26 27.98
N GLY A 120 -0.07 25.12 28.58
CA GLY A 120 -1.31 24.87 29.27
C GLY A 120 -1.28 23.46 29.85
N GLU A 121 -0.93 23.37 31.16
CA GLU A 121 -1.08 22.16 31.97
C GLU A 121 -2.54 21.70 31.95
N HIS A 122 -2.79 20.47 31.51
CA HIS A 122 -3.91 19.68 32.01
C HIS A 122 -3.52 18.21 32.06
N ASP A 123 -3.61 17.76 33.29
CA ASP A 123 -3.48 16.40 33.82
C ASP A 123 -4.50 15.47 33.19
N GLY A 124 -4.13 14.22 32.94
CA GLY A 124 -5.12 13.14 32.81
C GLY A 124 -5.17 12.43 31.46
N ASP A 125 -4.47 11.30 31.44
CA ASP A 125 -4.93 10.02 30.90
C ASP A 125 -4.77 9.72 29.41
N GLU A 126 -4.33 8.46 29.28
CA GLU A 126 -4.35 7.57 28.13
C GLU A 126 -3.20 7.67 27.13
N HIS A 127 -2.33 6.72 27.32
CA HIS A 127 -1.50 6.11 26.29
C HIS A 127 -2.39 5.63 25.13
N ALA A 128 -2.82 6.54 24.29
CA ALA A 128 -3.32 6.20 22.97
C ALA A 128 -2.13 5.70 22.16
N LEU A 129 -1.95 4.38 22.11
CA LEU A 129 -1.04 3.74 21.18
C LEU A 129 -1.33 4.31 19.77
N PRO A 130 -0.31 4.69 19.00
CA PRO A 130 -0.53 5.24 17.68
C PRO A 130 -1.32 4.22 16.86
N VAL A 131 -2.43 4.67 16.27
CA VAL A 131 -3.33 3.85 15.46
C VAL A 131 -2.53 3.23 14.32
N VAL A 132 -2.29 1.94 14.45
CA VAL A 132 -1.68 1.08 13.46
C VAL A 132 -2.61 1.00 12.23
N GLY A 133 -2.05 1.18 11.05
CA GLY A 133 -2.79 1.18 9.77
C GLY A 133 -2.23 2.22 8.80
N ARG A 134 -1.01 2.66 9.02
CA ARG A 134 -0.29 3.53 8.08
C ARG A 134 0.36 2.69 6.99
N PHE A 135 -0.42 2.23 6.02
CA PHE A 135 0.14 2.09 4.69
C PHE A 135 0.49 3.52 4.24
N GLY A 136 1.65 3.98 4.65
CA GLY A 136 2.12 5.32 4.41
C GLY A 136 2.87 5.42 3.09
N VAL A 137 3.66 6.46 3.00
CA VAL A 137 4.56 6.78 1.89
C VAL A 137 5.43 5.57 1.48
N GLY A 138 5.76 4.66 2.41
CA GLY A 138 6.58 3.48 2.17
C GLY A 138 5.98 2.45 1.22
N PHE A 139 4.65 2.25 1.24
CA PHE A 139 4.02 1.34 0.27
C PHE A 139 4.16 1.82 -1.18
N THR A 140 4.33 3.13 -1.40
CA THR A 140 4.59 3.68 -2.74
C THR A 140 5.90 3.21 -3.35
N ALA A 141 6.84 2.70 -2.53
CA ALA A 141 8.05 2.06 -3.00
C ALA A 141 7.77 0.88 -3.96
N THR A 142 6.62 0.20 -3.81
CA THR A 142 6.20 -0.86 -4.73
C THR A 142 6.08 -0.38 -6.17
N ALA A 143 5.63 0.87 -6.38
CA ALA A 143 5.51 1.49 -7.70
C ALA A 143 6.86 1.78 -8.38
N THR A 144 7.98 1.62 -7.67
CA THR A 144 9.34 1.72 -8.25
C THR A 144 9.70 0.47 -9.07
N VAL A 145 9.18 -0.70 -8.69
CA VAL A 145 9.58 -2.00 -9.24
C VAL A 145 8.45 -2.72 -9.97
N ALA A 146 7.18 -2.38 -9.73
CA ALA A 146 6.03 -3.09 -10.26
C ALA A 146 5.08 -2.19 -11.07
N ASP A 147 4.36 -2.79 -12.01
CA ASP A 147 3.23 -2.17 -12.73
C ASP A 147 1.88 -2.76 -12.30
N THR A 148 1.91 -3.88 -11.57
CA THR A 148 0.75 -4.45 -10.89
C THR A 148 1.14 -4.80 -9.45
N VAL A 149 0.31 -4.40 -8.49
CA VAL A 149 0.45 -4.70 -7.06
C VAL A 149 -0.86 -5.31 -6.58
N GLU A 150 -0.84 -6.55 -6.17
CA GLU A 150 -1.97 -7.22 -5.57
C GLU A 150 -1.73 -7.37 -4.07
N ILE A 151 -2.74 -7.05 -3.26
CA ILE A 151 -2.73 -7.31 -1.82
C ILE A 151 -3.80 -8.37 -1.56
N ARG A 152 -3.36 -9.58 -1.29
CA ARG A 152 -4.17 -10.72 -0.89
C ARG A 152 -4.31 -10.72 0.62
N SER A 153 -5.52 -10.86 1.14
CA SER A 153 -5.73 -10.88 2.58
C SER A 153 -6.89 -11.78 2.98
N LEU A 154 -6.88 -12.22 4.24
CA LEU A 154 -7.95 -13.06 4.79
C LEU A 154 -9.31 -12.33 4.84
N SER A 155 -9.31 -11.01 4.94
CA SER A 155 -10.50 -10.15 4.96
C SER A 155 -11.05 -9.82 3.58
N GLY A 156 -10.24 -10.00 2.53
CA GLY A 156 -10.53 -9.65 1.14
C GLY A 156 -9.26 -9.14 0.46
N SER A 157 -9.24 -9.14 -0.87
CA SER A 157 -8.06 -8.82 -1.66
C SER A 157 -8.35 -7.72 -2.67
N VAL A 158 -7.30 -6.92 -2.97
CA VAL A 158 -7.36 -5.82 -3.93
C VAL A 158 -6.16 -5.86 -4.86
N VAL A 159 -6.35 -5.37 -6.08
CA VAL A 159 -5.29 -5.21 -7.06
C VAL A 159 -5.25 -3.77 -7.55
N PHE A 160 -4.05 -3.23 -7.64
CA PHE A 160 -3.69 -1.99 -8.30
C PHE A 160 -2.97 -2.33 -9.59
N ASP A 161 -3.40 -1.75 -10.70
CA ASP A 161 -2.85 -2.08 -12.01
C ASP A 161 -2.76 -0.82 -12.86
N ARG A 162 -1.56 -0.51 -13.36
CA ARG A 162 -1.29 0.71 -14.12
C ARG A 162 -2.01 0.72 -15.47
N ALA A 163 -2.09 -0.42 -16.15
CA ALA A 163 -2.76 -0.52 -17.43
C ALA A 163 -4.27 -0.34 -17.29
N ARG A 164 -4.87 -0.98 -16.28
CA ARG A 164 -6.31 -0.81 -15.96
C ARG A 164 -6.62 0.62 -15.53
N THR A 165 -5.72 1.26 -14.78
CA THR A 165 -5.86 2.68 -14.42
C THR A 165 -5.85 3.53 -15.68
N TRP A 166 -4.95 3.26 -16.62
CA TRP A 166 -4.89 3.95 -17.89
C TRP A 166 -6.17 3.77 -18.73
N GLU A 167 -6.68 2.53 -18.83
CA GLU A 167 -7.94 2.25 -19.50
C GLU A 167 -9.09 3.07 -18.90
N GLN A 168 -9.16 3.13 -17.56
CA GLN A 168 -10.18 3.90 -16.86
C GLN A 168 -10.05 5.41 -17.11
N VAL A 169 -8.83 5.95 -17.06
CA VAL A 169 -8.52 7.38 -17.33
C VAL A 169 -8.95 7.74 -18.75
N THR A 170 -8.61 6.89 -19.73
CA THR A 170 -9.00 7.09 -21.14
C THR A 170 -10.51 7.01 -21.32
N ALA A 171 -11.16 6.02 -20.67
CA ALA A 171 -12.61 5.84 -20.77
C ALA A 171 -13.42 7.04 -20.24
N ILE A 172 -12.89 7.76 -19.26
CA ILE A 172 -13.53 8.97 -18.71
C ILE A 172 -13.09 10.26 -19.42
N GLY A 173 -12.21 10.18 -20.44
CA GLY A 173 -11.72 11.34 -21.18
C GLY A 173 -10.80 12.27 -20.39
N ALA A 174 -10.11 11.74 -19.35
CA ALA A 174 -9.25 12.52 -18.48
C ALA A 174 -7.75 12.36 -18.80
N ASP A 175 -7.38 11.71 -19.90
CA ASP A 175 -5.99 11.34 -20.25
C ASP A 175 -5.03 12.53 -20.45
N ALA A 176 -5.55 13.73 -20.77
CA ALA A 176 -4.81 15.00 -20.77
C ALA A 176 -3.38 14.93 -21.38
N GLY A 177 -3.16 14.09 -22.39
CA GLY A 177 -1.85 13.88 -23.03
C GLY A 177 -0.88 13.01 -22.20
N LEU A 178 -1.36 12.33 -21.17
CA LEU A 178 -0.59 11.30 -20.46
C LEU A 178 -0.38 10.06 -21.33
N THR A 179 0.49 9.18 -20.89
CA THR A 179 0.70 7.84 -21.44
C THR A 179 0.50 6.78 -20.35
N VAL A 180 0.29 5.53 -20.74
CA VAL A 180 0.15 4.42 -19.80
C VAL A 180 1.29 4.36 -18.78
N ALA A 181 2.52 4.63 -19.20
CA ALA A 181 3.70 4.61 -18.33
C ALA A 181 3.67 5.69 -17.23
N ARG A 182 2.88 6.73 -17.41
CA ARG A 182 2.71 7.84 -16.46
C ARG A 182 1.39 7.78 -15.68
N ALA A 183 0.51 6.82 -16.01
CA ALA A 183 -0.70 6.62 -15.23
C ALA A 183 -0.34 6.20 -13.79
N PRO A 184 -1.04 6.72 -12.77
CA PRO A 184 -0.75 6.36 -11.39
C PRO A 184 -1.10 4.89 -11.14
N LEU A 185 -0.23 4.17 -10.43
CA LEU A 185 -0.43 2.76 -10.10
C LEU A 185 -1.40 2.61 -8.92
N LEU A 186 -1.18 3.37 -7.85
CA LEU A 186 -1.79 3.11 -6.53
C LEU A 186 -3.07 3.92 -6.26
N ARG A 187 -3.65 4.57 -7.27
CA ARG A 187 -4.84 5.41 -7.07
C ARG A 187 -6.16 4.67 -7.22
N LEU A 188 -6.22 3.71 -8.13
CA LEU A 188 -7.43 2.93 -8.37
C LEU A 188 -7.24 1.49 -7.93
N ALA A 189 -8.09 1.02 -7.03
CA ALA A 189 -8.09 -0.36 -6.54
C ALA A 189 -9.27 -1.14 -7.16
N TRP A 190 -9.05 -2.40 -7.51
CA TRP A 190 -10.08 -3.34 -7.94
C TRP A 190 -10.14 -4.53 -6.99
N PRO A 191 -11.31 -5.17 -6.81
CA PRO A 191 -11.38 -6.37 -5.99
C PRO A 191 -10.63 -7.52 -6.68
N SER A 192 -9.96 -8.34 -5.88
CA SER A 192 -9.38 -9.62 -6.29
C SER A 192 -10.02 -10.78 -5.53
N ARG A 193 -9.96 -11.98 -6.08
CA ARG A 193 -10.45 -13.23 -5.47
C ARG A 193 -9.32 -14.08 -4.89
N GLU A 194 -8.09 -13.68 -5.15
CA GLU A 194 -6.91 -14.40 -4.67
C GLU A 194 -6.84 -14.35 -3.15
N ARG A 195 -6.20 -15.33 -2.58
CA ARG A 195 -6.00 -15.47 -1.14
C ARG A 195 -4.52 -15.41 -0.82
N PRO A 196 -4.14 -14.97 0.39
CA PRO A 196 -2.75 -15.06 0.81
C PRO A 196 -2.32 -16.52 0.92
N ALA A 197 -1.02 -16.76 0.83
CA ALA A 197 -0.41 -18.05 1.07
C ALA A 197 -0.80 -18.60 2.45
N ASP A 198 -0.90 -19.92 2.58
CA ASP A 198 -1.31 -20.59 3.81
C ASP A 198 -0.41 -20.20 4.99
N GLY A 199 -1.04 -19.86 6.11
CA GLY A 199 -0.34 -19.43 7.32
C GLY A 199 -0.12 -17.93 7.44
N TYR A 200 -0.43 -17.14 6.40
CA TYR A 200 -0.28 -15.69 6.41
C TYR A 200 -1.64 -14.97 6.42
N ALA A 201 -1.67 -13.78 7.02
CA ALA A 201 -2.85 -12.93 7.07
C ALA A 201 -2.95 -12.01 5.85
N THR A 202 -1.80 -11.57 5.34
CA THR A 202 -1.68 -10.70 4.18
C THR A 202 -0.47 -11.12 3.34
N GLU A 203 -0.60 -11.02 2.03
CA GLU A 203 0.46 -11.24 1.04
C GLU A 203 0.40 -10.14 -0.01
N ILE A 204 1.52 -9.47 -0.23
CA ILE A 204 1.70 -8.48 -1.30
C ILE A 204 2.40 -9.16 -2.45
N VAL A 205 1.80 -9.14 -3.63
CA VAL A 205 2.34 -9.70 -4.86
C VAL A 205 2.65 -8.56 -5.82
N LEU A 206 3.92 -8.45 -6.20
CA LEU A 206 4.45 -7.43 -7.11
C LEU A 206 4.77 -8.08 -8.45
N THR A 207 3.96 -7.81 -9.50
CA THR A 207 4.35 -8.17 -10.87
C THR A 207 5.45 -7.21 -11.34
N VAL A 208 6.67 -7.69 -11.31
CA VAL A 208 7.88 -6.87 -11.51
C VAL A 208 7.99 -6.42 -12.96
N ARG A 209 8.33 -5.14 -13.15
CA ARG A 209 8.49 -4.50 -14.48
C ARG A 209 9.47 -5.24 -15.36
N THR A 210 9.22 -5.18 -16.66
CA THR A 210 10.19 -5.64 -17.66
C THR A 210 11.52 -4.88 -17.49
N GLY A 211 12.64 -5.63 -17.48
CA GLY A 211 13.98 -5.09 -17.26
C GLY A 211 14.45 -5.07 -15.81
N ILE A 212 13.58 -5.41 -14.84
CA ILE A 212 13.97 -5.65 -13.46
C ILE A 212 13.97 -7.16 -13.21
N ASP A 213 15.02 -7.66 -12.58
CA ASP A 213 15.15 -9.06 -12.17
C ASP A 213 14.56 -9.25 -10.76
N PRO A 214 13.48 -10.05 -10.62
CA PRO A 214 12.90 -10.34 -9.32
C PRO A 214 13.85 -11.07 -8.36
N GLY A 215 14.72 -11.95 -8.89
CA GLY A 215 15.73 -12.66 -8.10
C GLY A 215 16.74 -11.70 -7.48
N ALA A 216 17.22 -10.72 -8.25
CA ALA A 216 18.12 -9.70 -7.74
C ALA A 216 17.45 -8.76 -6.70
N LEU A 217 16.13 -8.58 -6.77
CA LEU A 217 15.38 -7.89 -5.70
C LEU A 217 15.35 -8.72 -4.42
N LEU A 218 15.06 -10.01 -4.53
CA LEU A 218 15.07 -10.93 -3.40
C LEU A 218 16.44 -10.99 -2.74
N ASP A 219 17.52 -11.13 -3.52
CA ASP A 219 18.89 -11.18 -2.99
C ASP A 219 19.23 -9.94 -2.16
N ARG A 220 18.82 -8.76 -2.62
CA ARG A 220 18.99 -7.51 -1.85
C ARG A 220 18.19 -7.53 -0.55
N MET A 221 16.93 -7.94 -0.58
CA MET A 221 16.10 -8.05 0.63
C MET A 221 16.70 -9.01 1.66
N VAL A 222 17.28 -10.11 1.20
CA VAL A 222 17.99 -11.06 2.08
C VAL A 222 19.25 -10.42 2.68
N ALA A 223 19.98 -9.63 1.90
CA ALA A 223 21.17 -8.93 2.38
C ALA A 223 20.83 -7.84 3.42
N ASP A 224 19.71 -7.14 3.26
CA ASP A 224 19.27 -6.06 4.15
C ASP A 224 18.57 -6.57 5.43
N ALA A 225 18.07 -7.82 5.42
CA ALA A 225 17.28 -8.38 6.52
C ALA A 225 17.97 -8.35 7.90
N PRO A 226 19.29 -8.58 8.06
CA PRO A 226 19.94 -8.52 9.37
C PRO A 226 19.88 -7.12 9.99
N ASP A 227 20.09 -6.07 9.21
CA ASP A 227 20.06 -4.67 9.69
C ASP A 227 18.63 -4.26 10.05
N LEU A 228 17.65 -4.69 9.26
CA LEU A 228 16.24 -4.45 9.52
C LEU A 228 15.75 -5.08 10.83
N LEU A 229 16.20 -6.30 11.15
CA LEU A 229 15.85 -6.96 12.41
C LEU A 229 16.34 -6.17 13.62
N LEU A 230 17.49 -5.49 13.52
CA LEU A 230 18.00 -4.61 14.59
C LEU A 230 17.12 -3.36 14.75
N GLU A 231 16.63 -2.77 13.68
CA GLU A 231 15.75 -1.61 13.74
C GLU A 231 14.36 -1.92 14.31
N LEU A 232 13.81 -3.11 14.01
CA LEU A 232 12.48 -3.53 14.48
C LEU A 232 12.46 -4.03 15.93
N THR A 233 13.60 -4.30 16.54
CA THR A 233 13.73 -4.82 17.91
C THR A 233 14.22 -3.77 18.92
N ALA A 234 14.55 -2.57 18.47
CA ALA A 234 15.00 -1.45 19.30
C ALA A 234 13.81 -0.60 19.77
#